data_6eb364959160893909afb71f064d04ae
#
_entry.id   6eb364959160893909afb71f064d04ae
#
_cell.length_a   1.000
_cell.length_b   1.000
_cell.length_c   1.000
_cell.angle_alpha   90.00
_cell.angle_beta   90.00
_cell.angle_gamma   90.00
#
_symmetry.space_group_name_H-M   'P 1'
#
loop_
_entity.id
_entity.type
_entity.pdbx_description
1 polymer ?
#
loop_
_entity_poly.entity_id
_entity_poly.type
_entity_poly.pdbx_seq_one_letter_code
_entity_poly.pdbx_strand_id
1 'polypeptide(L)'
;MRLLFLILVLVIIFTIERDAPSNYTPNLHRDGFIMMEHPTKRHILKQLPRGYRFLDYTYTIDGCTLSTFHRDVTSSQYVFKTKHPVYTFITYEHDGPTLSVCPGSHTTTPFLLSRPVTVHANSVLFNCDLVHAGSLNPEKKPRKAVQYKIAHRDDIEKLKHLHGIHKIKYGACDKKTLDVVYRKLSLTFSYIINHHLTPYLQNKESNLLCKLIGEDRCFYNA
;
A
#
# COMPACT_ATOMS: atom_id res chain seq x y z
N MET A 1 20.60 25.85 12.67
CA MET A 1 21.06 25.33 11.35
C MET A 1 21.64 23.92 11.42
N ARG A 2 22.66 23.63 12.25
CA ARG A 2 23.34 22.32 12.34
C ARG A 2 22.37 21.17 12.72
N LEU A 3 21.47 21.38 13.67
CA LEU A 3 20.49 20.37 14.10
C LEU A 3 19.50 20.02 12.96
N LEU A 4 19.01 21.03 12.25
CA LEU A 4 18.11 20.85 11.11
C LEU A 4 18.77 20.06 9.98
N PHE A 5 20.05 20.34 9.71
CA PHE A 5 20.85 19.61 8.75
C PHE A 5 21.05 18.15 9.17
N LEU A 6 21.37 17.90 10.43
CA LEU A 6 21.52 16.55 10.97
C LEU A 6 20.21 15.76 10.87
N ILE A 7 19.07 16.36 11.22
CA ILE A 7 17.76 15.75 11.08
C ILE A 7 17.48 15.42 9.62
N LEU A 8 17.76 16.33 8.69
CA LEU A 8 17.56 16.12 7.26
C LEU A 8 18.42 14.95 6.74
N VAL A 9 19.69 14.89 7.15
CA VAL A 9 20.61 13.79 6.79
C VAL A 9 20.11 12.46 7.34
N LEU A 10 19.65 12.41 8.59
CA LEU A 10 19.08 11.20 9.20
C LEU A 10 17.81 10.77 8.45
N VAL A 11 16.91 11.70 8.14
CA VAL A 11 15.70 11.40 7.35
C VAL A 11 16.07 10.83 5.99
N ILE A 12 17.06 11.40 5.29
CA ILE A 12 17.51 10.89 4.01
C ILE A 12 18.07 9.48 4.14
N ILE A 13 18.91 9.22 5.14
CA ILE A 13 19.52 7.89 5.37
C ILE A 13 18.45 6.84 5.69
N PHE A 14 17.48 7.17 6.55
CA PHE A 14 16.43 6.23 6.94
C PHE A 14 15.38 5.98 5.84
N THR A 15 15.29 6.85 4.84
CA THR A 15 14.37 6.69 3.71
C THR A 15 15.02 6.11 2.45
N ILE A 16 16.23 5.58 2.53
CA ILE A 16 16.86 4.86 1.42
C ILE A 16 16.16 3.52 1.24
N GLU A 17 15.58 3.33 0.08
CA GLU A 17 15.04 2.04 -0.34
C GLU A 17 16.19 1.10 -0.70
N ARG A 18 16.14 -0.13 -0.20
CA ARG A 18 17.15 -1.17 -0.45
C ARG A 18 16.43 -2.40 -0.96
N ASP A 19 17.10 -3.16 -1.80
CA ASP A 19 16.59 -4.47 -2.20
C ASP A 19 16.51 -5.39 -0.98
N ALA A 20 15.48 -6.20 -0.96
CA ALA A 20 15.38 -7.26 0.04
C ALA A 20 16.56 -8.21 -0.12
N PRO A 21 17.22 -8.62 0.96
CA PRO A 21 18.27 -9.65 0.88
C PRO A 21 17.74 -10.92 0.20
N SER A 22 18.59 -11.61 -0.57
CA SER A 22 18.20 -12.82 -1.30
C SER A 22 17.65 -13.94 -0.42
N ASN A 23 18.10 -13.99 0.84
CA ASN A 23 17.62 -14.95 1.84
C ASN A 23 16.50 -14.42 2.73
N TYR A 24 15.92 -13.26 2.40
CA TYR A 24 14.86 -12.66 3.19
C TYR A 24 13.54 -13.40 2.96
N THR A 25 13.06 -14.07 4.00
CA THR A 25 11.76 -14.74 4.04
C THR A 25 10.79 -13.94 4.92
N PRO A 26 9.98 -13.08 4.31
CA PRO A 26 9.03 -12.27 5.08
C PRO A 26 7.91 -13.15 5.65
N ASN A 27 7.41 -12.72 6.82
CA ASN A 27 6.31 -13.36 7.51
C ASN A 27 5.11 -12.41 7.59
N LEU A 28 3.92 -12.89 7.27
CA LEU A 28 2.71 -12.07 7.20
C LEU A 28 2.35 -11.42 8.54
N HIS A 29 2.60 -12.09 9.64
CA HIS A 29 2.31 -11.58 10.97
C HIS A 29 3.37 -10.59 11.47
N ARG A 30 4.67 -10.94 11.33
CA ARG A 30 5.79 -10.12 11.80
C ARG A 30 6.03 -8.92 10.89
N ASP A 31 6.12 -9.17 9.59
CA ASP A 31 6.55 -8.19 8.60
C ASP A 31 5.38 -7.52 7.90
N GLY A 32 4.20 -8.12 7.98
CA GLY A 32 2.97 -7.63 7.34
C GLY A 32 2.81 -8.07 5.89
N PHE A 33 3.70 -8.88 5.32
CA PHE A 33 3.62 -9.36 3.94
C PHE A 33 4.32 -10.69 3.73
N ILE A 34 4.00 -11.34 2.61
CA ILE A 34 4.72 -12.48 2.05
C ILE A 34 4.84 -12.34 0.54
N MET A 35 5.92 -12.89 -0.01
CA MET A 35 6.17 -13.00 -1.45
C MET A 35 5.62 -14.33 -1.96
N MET A 36 5.09 -14.32 -3.17
CA MET A 36 4.52 -15.50 -3.81
C MET A 36 4.83 -15.48 -5.31
N GLU A 37 4.95 -16.67 -5.90
CA GLU A 37 5.17 -16.83 -7.34
C GLU A 37 3.95 -17.49 -7.97
N HIS A 38 3.26 -16.76 -8.84
CA HIS A 38 2.07 -17.21 -9.59
C HIS A 38 1.04 -18.01 -8.76
N PRO A 39 0.62 -17.54 -7.57
CA PRO A 39 -0.24 -18.32 -6.70
C PRO A 39 -1.67 -18.40 -7.25
N THR A 40 -2.32 -19.54 -7.03
CA THR A 40 -3.77 -19.65 -7.23
C THR A 40 -4.53 -18.97 -6.07
N LYS A 41 -5.77 -18.55 -6.28
CA LYS A 41 -6.62 -18.01 -5.21
C LYS A 41 -6.69 -18.95 -3.99
N ARG A 42 -6.76 -20.26 -4.22
CA ARG A 42 -6.77 -21.27 -3.15
C ARG A 42 -5.45 -21.26 -2.36
N HIS A 43 -4.32 -21.12 -3.04
CA HIS A 43 -3.00 -21.04 -2.39
C HIS A 43 -2.89 -19.79 -1.52
N ILE A 44 -3.36 -18.64 -2.02
CA ILE A 44 -3.37 -17.38 -1.27
C ILE A 44 -4.21 -17.52 0.01
N LEU A 45 -5.43 -18.07 -0.10
CA LEU A 45 -6.31 -18.23 1.07
C LEU A 45 -5.77 -19.23 2.10
N LYS A 46 -4.94 -20.18 1.71
CA LYS A 46 -4.26 -21.10 2.65
C LYS A 46 -3.21 -20.41 3.52
N GLN A 47 -2.71 -19.24 3.13
CA GLN A 47 -1.79 -18.42 3.94
C GLN A 47 -2.50 -17.68 5.07
N LEU A 48 -3.83 -17.65 5.05
CA LEU A 48 -4.67 -16.92 5.99
C LEU A 48 -5.48 -17.88 6.87
N PRO A 49 -5.88 -17.44 8.07
CA PRO A 49 -6.81 -18.21 8.90
C PRO A 49 -8.11 -18.54 8.15
N ARG A 50 -8.86 -19.51 8.66
CA ARG A 50 -10.17 -19.86 8.07
C ARG A 50 -11.13 -18.68 8.14
N GLY A 51 -11.99 -18.54 7.12
CA GLY A 51 -13.02 -17.49 7.07
C GLY A 51 -12.67 -16.31 6.15
N TYR A 52 -11.44 -16.21 5.68
CA TYR A 52 -11.06 -15.22 4.69
C TYR A 52 -11.55 -15.56 3.29
N ARG A 53 -11.94 -14.53 2.54
CA ARG A 53 -12.34 -14.66 1.13
C ARG A 53 -11.97 -13.40 0.33
N PHE A 54 -11.83 -13.56 -0.97
CA PHE A 54 -11.69 -12.43 -1.89
C PHE A 54 -12.99 -11.63 -1.92
N LEU A 55 -12.86 -10.31 -1.86
CA LEU A 55 -13.97 -9.40 -2.11
C LEU A 55 -14.20 -9.26 -3.61
N ASP A 56 -15.38 -8.81 -3.98
CA ASP A 56 -15.71 -8.37 -5.33
C ASP A 56 -15.08 -7.01 -5.61
N TYR A 57 -13.76 -7.02 -5.76
CA TYR A 57 -12.92 -5.84 -5.91
C TYR A 57 -11.69 -6.15 -6.76
N THR A 58 -11.46 -5.31 -7.76
CA THR A 58 -10.20 -5.27 -8.50
C THR A 58 -9.79 -3.83 -8.76
N TYR A 59 -8.50 -3.56 -8.63
CA TYR A 59 -7.92 -2.29 -8.99
C TYR A 59 -6.66 -2.53 -9.82
N THR A 60 -6.72 -2.16 -11.09
CA THR A 60 -5.61 -2.33 -12.02
C THR A 60 -4.86 -1.01 -12.14
N ILE A 61 -3.54 -1.06 -12.00
CA ILE A 61 -2.62 0.04 -12.27
C ILE A 61 -1.89 -0.33 -13.56
N ASP A 62 -2.01 0.51 -14.58
CA ASP A 62 -1.37 0.32 -15.88
C ASP A 62 -0.58 1.57 -16.23
N GLY A 63 0.74 1.44 -16.34
CA GLY A 63 1.61 2.56 -16.67
C GLY A 63 2.84 2.71 -15.78
N CYS A 64 3.39 3.92 -15.75
CA CYS A 64 4.64 4.25 -15.08
C CYS A 64 4.47 5.10 -13.81
N THR A 65 3.25 5.21 -13.28
CA THR A 65 2.98 6.10 -12.15
C THR A 65 3.90 5.80 -10.98
N LEU A 66 4.60 6.80 -10.50
CA LEU A 66 5.34 6.71 -9.25
C LEU A 66 4.35 6.74 -8.09
N SER A 67 4.30 5.65 -7.36
CA SER A 67 3.47 5.56 -6.16
C SER A 67 4.18 6.21 -4.97
N THR A 68 3.44 6.99 -4.19
CA THR A 68 3.89 7.47 -2.88
C THR A 68 3.70 6.39 -1.82
N PHE A 69 4.47 6.44 -0.74
CA PHE A 69 4.27 5.53 0.38
C PHE A 69 2.94 5.82 1.08
N HIS A 70 2.12 4.79 1.22
CA HIS A 70 0.78 4.89 1.81
C HIS A 70 0.37 3.56 2.45
N ARG A 71 -0.73 3.60 3.17
CA ARG A 71 -1.53 2.45 3.61
C ARG A 71 -2.77 2.38 2.74
N ASP A 72 -3.32 1.20 2.57
CA ASP A 72 -4.60 1.01 1.86
C ASP A 72 -5.78 1.43 2.75
N VAL A 73 -5.88 2.73 3.01
CA VAL A 73 -6.84 3.29 3.97
C VAL A 73 -8.30 2.93 3.70
N THR A 74 -8.65 2.68 2.42
CA THR A 74 -10.00 2.25 2.02
C THR A 74 -10.39 0.86 2.54
N SER A 75 -9.42 0.10 3.03
CA SER A 75 -9.59 -1.23 3.63
C SER A 75 -8.85 -1.37 4.97
N SER A 76 -8.41 -0.26 5.55
CA SER A 76 -7.69 -0.24 6.81
C SER A 76 -8.53 -0.78 7.96
N GLN A 77 -7.97 -1.70 8.73
CA GLN A 77 -8.57 -2.19 9.96
C GLN A 77 -8.83 -1.06 10.96
N TYR A 78 -7.93 -0.09 11.04
CA TYR A 78 -8.04 1.03 11.98
C TYR A 78 -9.15 2.01 11.59
N VAL A 79 -9.36 2.24 10.29
CA VAL A 79 -10.38 3.15 9.77
C VAL A 79 -11.77 2.52 9.87
N PHE A 80 -11.92 1.28 9.40
CA PHE A 80 -13.22 0.60 9.33
C PHE A 80 -13.56 -0.25 10.55
N LYS A 81 -12.66 -0.27 11.57
CA LYS A 81 -12.87 -1.02 12.81
C LYS A 81 -13.24 -2.48 12.54
N THR A 82 -12.58 -3.11 11.58
CA THR A 82 -12.76 -4.53 11.31
C THR A 82 -12.23 -5.35 12.48
N LYS A 83 -12.84 -6.49 12.74
CA LYS A 83 -12.43 -7.41 13.81
C LYS A 83 -11.12 -8.11 13.45
N HIS A 84 -10.93 -8.40 12.16
CA HIS A 84 -9.78 -9.10 11.63
C HIS A 84 -9.01 -8.19 10.66
N PRO A 85 -7.68 -8.40 10.49
CA PRO A 85 -6.91 -7.71 9.47
C PRO A 85 -7.49 -7.87 8.07
N VAL A 86 -7.39 -6.84 7.26
CA VAL A 86 -7.74 -6.91 5.84
C VAL A 86 -6.43 -6.99 5.04
N TYR A 87 -6.44 -7.77 3.97
CA TYR A 87 -5.25 -8.00 3.14
C TYR A 87 -5.46 -7.51 1.72
N THR A 88 -4.38 -7.03 1.12
CA THR A 88 -4.28 -6.80 -0.32
C THR A 88 -3.42 -7.91 -0.92
N PHE A 89 -3.91 -8.53 -1.97
CA PHE A 89 -3.10 -9.34 -2.87
C PHE A 89 -2.87 -8.55 -4.15
N ILE A 90 -1.61 -8.37 -4.53
CA ILE A 90 -1.23 -7.71 -5.77
C ILE A 90 -0.41 -8.66 -6.63
N THR A 91 -0.69 -8.71 -7.93
CA THR A 91 0.07 -9.46 -8.90
C THR A 91 0.53 -8.54 -10.02
N TYR A 92 1.71 -8.82 -10.56
CA TYR A 92 2.38 -8.02 -11.58
C TYR A 92 2.61 -8.87 -12.83
N GLU A 93 2.46 -8.25 -14.00
CA GLU A 93 2.70 -8.88 -15.30
C GLU A 93 4.16 -8.70 -15.78
N HIS A 94 5.05 -8.17 -14.94
CA HIS A 94 6.45 -7.94 -15.27
C HIS A 94 7.38 -8.52 -14.21
N ASP A 95 8.58 -8.87 -14.60
CA ASP A 95 9.67 -9.26 -13.71
C ASP A 95 10.41 -8.04 -13.16
N GLY A 96 11.15 -8.26 -12.08
CA GLY A 96 11.99 -7.25 -11.45
C GLY A 96 11.39 -6.62 -10.19
N PRO A 97 11.79 -5.40 -9.83
CA PRO A 97 11.33 -4.74 -8.63
C PRO A 97 9.85 -4.36 -8.75
N THR A 98 9.02 -4.85 -7.86
CA THR A 98 7.55 -4.71 -7.93
C THR A 98 7.00 -3.76 -6.88
N LEU A 99 7.35 -3.97 -5.62
CA LEU A 99 6.79 -3.24 -4.48
C LEU A 99 7.90 -2.83 -3.51
N SER A 100 7.83 -1.62 -2.98
CA SER A 100 8.62 -1.21 -1.81
C SER A 100 7.73 -1.23 -0.59
N VAL A 101 8.14 -1.91 0.46
CA VAL A 101 7.36 -2.10 1.70
C VAL A 101 8.16 -1.68 2.92
N CYS A 102 7.50 -1.25 3.98
CA CYS A 102 8.10 -1.03 5.29
C CYS A 102 7.73 -2.19 6.23
N PRO A 103 8.58 -3.21 6.40
CA PRO A 103 8.28 -4.38 7.22
C PRO A 103 7.87 -3.99 8.63
N GLY A 104 6.79 -4.60 9.15
CA GLY A 104 6.27 -4.35 10.49
C GLY A 104 5.45 -3.06 10.66
N SER A 105 5.35 -2.21 9.64
CA SER A 105 4.63 -0.93 9.73
C SER A 105 3.10 -1.07 9.79
N HIS A 106 2.56 -2.25 9.59
CA HIS A 106 1.13 -2.56 9.76
C HIS A 106 0.70 -2.56 11.23
N THR A 107 1.65 -2.62 12.15
CA THR A 107 1.42 -2.41 13.58
C THR A 107 1.40 -0.92 13.90
N THR A 108 1.11 -0.56 15.15
CA THR A 108 1.03 0.83 15.61
C THR A 108 2.39 1.49 15.82
N THR A 109 3.49 0.76 15.60
CA THR A 109 4.85 1.30 15.77
C THR A 109 5.14 2.38 14.74
N PRO A 110 5.70 3.53 15.13
CA PRO A 110 6.10 4.57 14.20
C PRO A 110 7.02 4.01 13.11
N PHE A 111 6.67 4.24 11.86
CA PHE A 111 7.39 3.72 10.69
C PHE A 111 8.82 4.23 10.55
N LEU A 112 9.21 5.31 11.23
CA LEU A 112 10.58 5.82 11.27
C LEU A 112 11.62 4.76 11.65
N LEU A 113 11.19 3.70 12.33
CA LEU A 113 12.02 2.56 12.69
C LEU A 113 12.01 1.45 11.62
N SER A 114 11.11 1.52 10.65
CA SER A 114 10.97 0.52 9.60
C SER A 114 11.58 1.03 8.29
N ARG A 115 12.71 0.45 7.91
CA ARG A 115 13.37 0.79 6.64
C ARG A 115 12.63 0.15 5.47
N PRO A 116 12.37 0.89 4.39
CA PRO A 116 11.74 0.32 3.23
C PRO A 116 12.66 -0.68 2.53
N VAL A 117 12.09 -1.80 2.13
CA VAL A 117 12.74 -2.81 1.30
C VAL A 117 12.01 -2.97 -0.02
N THR A 118 12.75 -3.13 -1.10
CA THR A 118 12.20 -3.40 -2.44
C THR A 118 12.05 -4.91 -2.62
N VAL A 119 10.87 -5.32 -3.00
CA VAL A 119 10.50 -6.73 -3.22
C VAL A 119 10.60 -7.05 -4.71
N HIS A 120 11.19 -8.20 -5.02
CA HIS A 120 11.32 -8.77 -6.35
C HIS A 120 10.51 -10.08 -6.41
N ALA A 121 9.20 -9.96 -6.55
CA ALA A 121 8.30 -11.09 -6.69
C ALA A 121 7.13 -10.70 -7.60
N ASN A 122 6.64 -11.64 -8.41
CA ASN A 122 5.49 -11.34 -9.28
C ASN A 122 4.17 -11.18 -8.52
N SER A 123 4.12 -11.61 -7.27
CA SER A 123 2.92 -11.45 -6.44
C SER A 123 3.28 -11.23 -4.98
N VAL A 124 2.52 -10.37 -4.32
CA VAL A 124 2.69 -10.06 -2.90
C VAL A 124 1.34 -10.05 -2.20
N LEU A 125 1.25 -10.77 -1.08
CA LEU A 125 0.11 -10.69 -0.16
C LEU A 125 0.55 -9.85 1.05
N PHE A 126 -0.17 -8.78 1.35
CA PHE A 126 0.19 -7.89 2.46
C PHE A 126 -1.02 -7.36 3.23
N ASN A 127 -0.80 -7.01 4.48
CA ASN A 127 -1.78 -6.34 5.32
C ASN A 127 -2.08 -4.95 4.77
N CYS A 128 -3.35 -4.56 4.64
CA CYS A 128 -3.76 -3.25 4.12
C CYS A 128 -3.17 -2.07 4.89
N ASP A 129 -2.84 -2.26 6.16
CA ASP A 129 -2.21 -1.24 7.01
C ASP A 129 -0.68 -1.21 6.89
N LEU A 130 -0.08 -2.07 6.07
CA LEU A 130 1.35 -2.01 5.76
C LEU A 130 1.66 -0.78 4.92
N VAL A 131 2.66 0.01 5.33
CA VAL A 131 3.15 1.14 4.54
C VAL A 131 3.92 0.59 3.34
N HIS A 132 3.45 0.95 2.16
CA HIS A 132 4.00 0.45 0.90
C HIS A 132 3.90 1.48 -0.23
N ALA A 133 4.62 1.22 -1.30
CA ALA A 133 4.54 1.96 -2.55
C ALA A 133 4.97 1.05 -3.71
N GLY A 134 4.50 1.28 -4.92
CA GLY A 134 5.10 0.65 -6.10
C GLY A 134 6.60 0.95 -6.14
N SER A 135 7.44 -0.01 -6.51
CA SER A 135 8.90 0.20 -6.55
C SER A 135 9.28 1.32 -7.51
N LEU A 136 10.46 1.89 -7.32
CA LEU A 136 11.03 2.83 -8.28
C LEU A 136 11.18 2.13 -9.65
N ASN A 137 10.89 2.88 -10.71
CA ASN A 137 10.96 2.43 -12.10
C ASN A 137 11.90 3.33 -12.89
N PRO A 138 13.22 3.14 -12.76
CA PRO A 138 14.21 3.99 -13.42
C PRO A 138 14.13 3.89 -14.96
N GLU A 139 13.75 2.73 -15.47
CA GLU A 139 13.67 2.47 -16.91
C GLU A 139 12.43 3.04 -17.57
N LYS A 140 11.50 3.59 -16.81
CA LYS A 140 10.23 4.15 -17.29
C LYS A 140 9.42 3.16 -18.16
N LYS A 141 9.53 1.86 -17.89
CA LYS A 141 8.73 0.84 -18.58
C LYS A 141 7.33 0.80 -18.00
N PRO A 142 6.28 0.76 -18.84
CA PRO A 142 4.92 0.54 -18.35
C PRO A 142 4.86 -0.75 -17.54
N ARG A 143 4.14 -0.72 -16.43
CA ARG A 143 3.93 -1.87 -15.54
C ARG A 143 2.45 -2.05 -15.37
N LYS A 144 2.01 -3.29 -15.36
CA LYS A 144 0.64 -3.63 -15.05
C LYS A 144 0.58 -4.43 -13.76
N ALA A 145 -0.21 -3.95 -12.83
CA ALA A 145 -0.44 -4.58 -11.55
C ALA A 145 -1.94 -4.67 -11.27
N VAL A 146 -2.39 -5.81 -10.78
CA VAL A 146 -3.79 -6.03 -10.39
C VAL A 146 -3.86 -6.29 -8.90
N GLN A 147 -4.66 -5.49 -8.22
CA GLN A 147 -4.90 -5.61 -6.77
C GLN A 147 -6.25 -6.25 -6.50
N TYR A 148 -6.27 -7.12 -5.50
CA TYR A 148 -7.47 -7.76 -4.95
C TYR A 148 -7.52 -7.50 -3.45
N LYS A 149 -8.73 -7.40 -2.90
CA LYS A 149 -8.93 -7.30 -1.46
C LYS A 149 -9.43 -8.61 -0.89
N ILE A 150 -8.92 -8.97 0.29
CA ILE A 150 -9.25 -10.21 1.00
C ILE A 150 -9.61 -9.84 2.43
N ALA A 151 -10.80 -10.22 2.86
CA ALA A 151 -11.30 -9.93 4.19
C ALA A 151 -11.94 -11.16 4.84
N HIS A 152 -11.99 -11.17 6.17
CA HIS A 152 -12.71 -12.16 6.91
C HIS A 152 -14.23 -11.99 6.73
N ARG A 153 -14.98 -13.07 6.63
CA ARG A 153 -16.43 -13.05 6.40
C ARG A 153 -17.20 -12.18 7.40
N ASP A 154 -16.74 -12.13 8.64
CA ASP A 154 -17.39 -11.37 9.74
C ASP A 154 -17.24 -9.85 9.57
N ASP A 155 -16.33 -9.40 8.69
CA ASP A 155 -16.03 -7.99 8.49
C ASP A 155 -16.50 -7.43 7.14
N ILE A 156 -17.09 -8.27 6.28
CA ILE A 156 -17.45 -7.86 4.91
C ILE A 156 -18.45 -6.73 4.89
N GLU A 157 -19.42 -6.75 5.80
CA GLU A 157 -20.44 -5.70 5.89
C GLU A 157 -19.82 -4.32 6.15
N LYS A 158 -18.73 -4.26 6.93
CA LYS A 158 -17.96 -3.03 7.17
C LYS A 158 -17.21 -2.52 5.94
N LEU A 159 -17.00 -3.40 4.98
CA LEU A 159 -16.24 -3.15 3.76
C LEU A 159 -17.12 -3.13 2.50
N LYS A 160 -18.44 -3.01 2.66
CA LYS A 160 -19.39 -3.04 1.53
C LYS A 160 -19.17 -1.96 0.48
N HIS A 161 -18.53 -0.84 0.86
CA HIS A 161 -18.14 0.21 -0.07
C HIS A 161 -17.08 -0.24 -1.10
N LEU A 162 -16.43 -1.39 -0.88
CA LEU A 162 -15.49 -1.99 -1.83
C LEU A 162 -16.18 -2.91 -2.85
N HIS A 163 -17.43 -3.30 -2.59
CA HIS A 163 -18.14 -4.24 -3.46
C HIS A 163 -18.45 -3.66 -4.84
N GLY A 164 -18.17 -4.42 -5.88
CA GLY A 164 -18.42 -4.02 -7.26
C GLY A 164 -17.41 -2.99 -7.81
N ILE A 165 -16.31 -2.75 -7.11
CA ILE A 165 -15.25 -1.85 -7.59
C ILE A 165 -14.32 -2.60 -8.53
N HIS A 166 -14.37 -2.24 -9.82
CA HIS A 166 -13.48 -2.75 -10.85
C HIS A 166 -12.92 -1.57 -11.65
N LYS A 167 -11.72 -1.10 -11.27
CA LYS A 167 -11.13 0.12 -11.85
C LYS A 167 -9.79 -0.15 -12.49
N ILE A 168 -9.51 0.63 -13.53
CA ILE A 168 -8.20 0.70 -14.17
C ILE A 168 -7.70 2.13 -14.05
N LYS A 169 -6.53 2.31 -13.47
CA LYS A 169 -5.80 3.58 -13.42
C LYS A 169 -4.66 3.54 -14.41
N TYR A 170 -4.74 4.42 -15.39
CA TYR A 170 -3.65 4.63 -16.33
C TYR A 170 -2.68 5.68 -15.79
N GLY A 171 -1.38 5.40 -15.87
CA GLY A 171 -0.33 6.28 -15.37
C GLY A 171 0.60 6.76 -16.46
N ALA A 172 0.81 8.08 -16.58
CA ALA A 172 1.79 8.64 -17.49
C ALA A 172 3.22 8.23 -17.11
N CYS A 173 4.09 8.08 -18.12
CA CYS A 173 5.50 7.72 -17.93
C CYS A 173 6.42 8.93 -17.72
N ASP A 174 5.88 10.13 -17.69
CA ASP A 174 6.64 11.37 -17.44
C ASP A 174 6.96 11.51 -15.96
N LYS A 175 8.20 11.23 -15.60
CA LYS A 175 8.68 11.45 -14.23
C LYS A 175 9.07 12.92 -14.04
N LYS A 176 8.49 13.55 -13.04
CA LYS A 176 8.94 14.84 -12.52
C LYS A 176 9.88 14.60 -11.34
N THR A 177 10.92 15.38 -11.23
CA THR A 177 11.87 15.34 -10.07
C THR A 177 11.12 15.47 -8.73
N LEU A 178 10.04 16.25 -8.73
CA LEU A 178 9.16 16.42 -7.58
C LEU A 178 8.51 15.10 -7.11
N ASP A 179 8.25 14.14 -7.99
CA ASP A 179 7.61 12.87 -7.62
C ASP A 179 8.49 12.06 -6.67
N VAL A 180 9.82 12.12 -6.85
CA VAL A 180 10.78 11.46 -5.95
C VAL A 180 10.79 12.14 -4.58
N VAL A 181 10.70 13.47 -4.55
CA VAL A 181 10.62 14.23 -3.30
C VAL A 181 9.32 13.90 -2.57
N TYR A 182 8.19 13.90 -3.28
CA TYR A 182 6.89 13.51 -2.71
C TYR A 182 6.91 12.08 -2.16
N ARG A 183 7.55 11.14 -2.87
CA ARG A 183 7.70 9.77 -2.40
C ARG A 183 8.44 9.71 -1.06
N LYS A 184 9.55 10.44 -0.93
CA LYS A 184 10.33 10.51 0.33
C LYS A 184 9.56 11.19 1.46
N LEU A 185 8.89 12.29 1.16
CA LEU A 185 8.04 12.97 2.14
C LEU A 185 6.88 12.09 2.59
N SER A 186 6.23 11.38 1.68
CA SER A 186 5.14 10.46 2.03
C SER A 186 5.63 9.29 2.90
N LEU A 187 6.86 8.82 2.73
CA LEU A 187 7.47 7.84 3.62
C LEU A 187 7.69 8.43 5.01
N THR A 188 8.30 9.62 5.08
CA THR A 188 8.65 10.29 6.34
C THR A 188 7.42 10.61 7.19
N PHE A 189 6.34 11.08 6.57
CA PHE A 189 5.11 11.48 7.25
C PHE A 189 3.99 10.45 7.18
N SER A 190 4.26 9.26 6.65
CA SER A 190 3.24 8.24 6.41
C SER A 190 2.47 7.86 7.68
N TYR A 191 3.14 7.75 8.82
CA TYR A 191 2.47 7.44 10.08
C TYR A 191 1.46 8.53 10.45
N ILE A 192 1.88 9.79 10.45
CA ILE A 192 1.02 10.93 10.79
C ILE A 192 -0.15 11.04 9.82
N ILE A 193 0.13 10.98 8.52
CA ILE A 193 -0.89 11.10 7.48
C ILE A 193 -1.89 9.95 7.60
N ASN A 194 -1.43 8.72 7.62
CA ASN A 194 -2.32 7.56 7.52
C ASN A 194 -3.00 7.17 8.84
N HIS A 195 -2.39 7.45 9.99
CA HIS A 195 -3.01 7.17 11.29
C HIS A 195 -3.87 8.32 11.81
N HIS A 196 -3.41 9.55 11.64
CA HIS A 196 -4.04 10.69 12.28
C HIS A 196 -4.87 11.55 11.32
N LEU A 197 -4.41 11.79 10.09
CA LEU A 197 -5.10 12.67 9.15
C LEU A 197 -6.08 11.92 8.26
N THR A 198 -5.68 10.82 7.67
CA THR A 198 -6.52 10.09 6.71
C THR A 198 -7.87 9.62 7.28
N PRO A 199 -7.98 9.12 8.53
CA PRO A 199 -9.27 8.77 9.10
C PRO A 199 -10.27 9.93 9.11
N TYR A 200 -9.80 11.16 9.29
CA TYR A 200 -10.65 12.36 9.26
C TYR A 200 -10.94 12.85 7.85
N LEU A 201 -9.97 12.75 6.94
CA LEU A 201 -10.10 13.21 5.56
C LEU A 201 -10.92 12.26 4.70
N GLN A 202 -10.88 10.98 5.00
CA GLN A 202 -11.48 9.91 4.20
C GLN A 202 -12.57 9.13 4.93
N ASN A 203 -13.07 9.65 6.05
CA ASN A 203 -14.19 9.03 6.73
C ASN A 203 -15.44 9.06 5.82
N LYS A 204 -16.10 7.92 5.73
CA LYS A 204 -17.22 7.63 4.84
C LYS A 204 -18.39 8.62 4.97
N GLU A 205 -18.58 9.17 6.18
CA GLU A 205 -19.70 10.05 6.50
C GLU A 205 -19.36 11.55 6.41
N SER A 206 -18.08 11.90 6.44
CA SER A 206 -17.61 13.27 6.39
C SER A 206 -16.27 13.38 5.68
N ASN A 207 -16.26 13.08 4.40
CA ASN A 207 -15.07 13.36 3.60
C ASN A 207 -14.97 14.88 3.39
N LEU A 208 -14.29 15.55 4.33
CA LEU A 208 -14.12 16.99 4.31
C LEU A 208 -13.46 17.45 3.01
N LEU A 209 -12.51 16.67 2.50
CA LEU A 209 -11.83 16.97 1.26
C LEU A 209 -12.77 16.86 0.06
N CYS A 210 -13.62 15.85 0.01
CA CYS A 210 -14.63 15.68 -1.04
C CYS A 210 -15.71 16.76 -1.00
N LYS A 211 -16.13 17.15 0.20
CA LYS A 211 -17.04 18.28 0.37
C LYS A 211 -16.43 19.60 -0.09
N LEU A 212 -15.12 19.80 0.17
CA LEU A 212 -14.42 21.02 -0.24
C LEU A 212 -14.18 21.07 -1.76
N ILE A 213 -13.97 19.95 -2.43
CA ILE A 213 -13.80 19.89 -3.90
C ILE A 213 -15.10 19.60 -4.65
N GLY A 214 -16.22 19.43 -3.94
CA GLY A 214 -17.55 19.26 -4.55
C GLY A 214 -17.79 17.91 -5.22
N GLU A 215 -17.04 16.87 -4.87
CA GLU A 215 -17.20 15.55 -5.46
C GLU A 215 -17.80 14.54 -4.47
N ASP A 216 -18.93 13.93 -4.84
CA ASP A 216 -19.64 12.95 -4.00
C ASP A 216 -18.96 11.57 -3.90
N ARG A 217 -17.86 11.34 -4.61
CA ARG A 217 -17.27 10.01 -4.77
C ARG A 217 -15.74 9.98 -4.71
N CYS A 218 -15.11 10.73 -3.85
CA CYS A 218 -13.65 10.90 -3.78
C CYS A 218 -12.80 9.63 -3.63
N PHE A 219 -13.31 8.56 -3.04
CA PHE A 219 -12.51 7.35 -2.83
C PHE A 219 -12.15 6.62 -4.11
N TYR A 220 -13.00 6.71 -5.14
CA TYR A 220 -12.86 5.92 -6.35
C TYR A 220 -13.21 6.69 -7.62
N ASN A 221 -13.27 8.02 -7.54
CA ASN A 221 -13.40 8.86 -8.73
C ASN A 221 -11.99 9.18 -9.25
N ALA A 222 -11.61 8.48 -10.23
CA ALA A 222 -10.77 8.88 -11.35
C ALA A 222 -10.93 7.84 -12.43
#